data_71ca13f4459c658db53c4c4ed0cbdeb0
#
_entry.id   71ca13f4459c658db53c4c4ed0cbdeb0
#
_cell.length_a   1.000
_cell.length_b   1.000
_cell.length_c   1.000
_cell.angle_alpha   90.00
_cell.angle_beta   90.00
_cell.angle_gamma   90.00
#
_symmetry.space_group_name_H-M   'P 1'
#
loop_
_entity.id
_entity.type
_entity.pdbx_description
1 polymer ?
#
loop_
_entity_poly.entity_id
_entity_poly.type
_entity_poly.pdbx_seq_one_letter_code
_entity_poly.pdbx_strand_id
1 'polypeptide(L)'
;MEPIRFTPRQTLLAALLAATFCTPAMASKAVSWEDILNDDKTTGDVLSYGLGMKAQRYSPLTRINTKNVDHLVPAWSFSFGGEKQRGQEGQALVHDGVIYITSSYSRIFAIDARSGKRLWEYEARLPEDIRPCCDVVNRGPAIYGDKIFFGTLDASIVALNKDTGKVVWKKKFGDHKIGYTMTGAPFVVKDQKSGKMLLVHGSSGDEFGVVGWLFARDPDTGEEVWARPLVEGHMGRLNGKESVTTGDAKAPSWPRDKDGKLVDAWNHGGGAPWQTASFDVDNNTVVIGAGNPAPWNTWHRTKEGDDPRNWDSLFTSGQAYVDASSGELKGFYQHTPNDAWDFSGNNSVVLFEYKDPKSGKLIKASAHADRNGFFFVTDREKLAKGAGYPNKPTSLIGAWPFVDGITWASGFDLKTGKPIEKGNRPPAPKAGADKGDTVYVSPPFLGGTNWMPMSYSQQTELFYIPANHWAMDYWTEKLTYKAGSAYLGQGFRIKRLYDDHVGTLRALDPKTGKIVWEHKEKFPLWAGTMTTAGGLLFTGTSDGYVKAFDARNGKELWKFQTGSGVVSVPITWEMDGEQFVGIQSGYGGAVPLWGGDMAELTKQVTQGGSMWVFKLPKSLKN
;
A
#
# COMPACT_ATOMS: atom_id res chain seq x y z
N MET A 1 34.93 -57.40 7.60
CA MET A 1 34.56 -56.60 6.43
C MET A 1 35.81 -56.14 5.76
N GLU A 2 36.15 -56.74 4.62
CA GLU A 2 37.33 -56.39 3.85
C GLU A 2 37.12 -55.11 3.06
N PRO A 3 38.11 -54.24 2.89
CA PRO A 3 37.99 -52.99 2.14
C PRO A 3 38.02 -53.27 0.64
N ILE A 4 37.00 -52.74 -0.06
CA ILE A 4 36.91 -52.78 -1.52
C ILE A 4 38.05 -51.94 -2.14
N ARG A 5 38.97 -52.59 -2.84
CA ARG A 5 40.03 -51.93 -3.63
C ARG A 5 39.53 -51.60 -5.02
N PHE A 6 39.45 -50.34 -5.38
CA PHE A 6 39.18 -49.89 -6.72
C PHE A 6 40.43 -49.93 -7.60
N THR A 7 40.28 -50.44 -8.82
CA THR A 7 41.37 -50.48 -9.81
C THR A 7 41.53 -49.11 -10.50
N PRO A 8 42.74 -48.78 -11.03
CA PRO A 8 43.02 -47.44 -11.60
C PRO A 8 42.14 -47.03 -12.81
N ARG A 9 41.43 -47.93 -13.42
CA ARG A 9 40.51 -47.64 -14.53
C ARG A 9 39.16 -47.13 -14.08
N GLN A 10 38.73 -47.37 -12.86
CA GLN A 10 37.46 -46.86 -12.30
C GLN A 10 37.57 -45.44 -11.76
N THR A 11 38.79 -45.04 -11.39
CA THR A 11 39.06 -43.66 -10.88
C THR A 11 39.05 -42.62 -12.01
N LEU A 12 39.35 -43.01 -13.26
CA LEU A 12 39.28 -42.09 -14.43
C LEU A 12 37.86 -41.83 -14.91
N LEU A 13 36.92 -42.77 -14.74
CA LEU A 13 35.51 -42.57 -15.11
C LEU A 13 34.73 -41.71 -14.08
N ALA A 14 35.13 -41.74 -12.82
CA ALA A 14 34.50 -40.90 -11.77
C ALA A 14 34.93 -39.44 -11.86
N ALA A 15 36.11 -39.13 -12.42
CA ALA A 15 36.60 -37.76 -12.57
C ALA A 15 36.00 -37.03 -13.81
N LEU A 16 35.44 -37.77 -14.82
CA LEU A 16 34.83 -37.16 -15.98
C LEU A 16 33.33 -36.82 -15.81
N LEU A 17 32.67 -37.29 -14.75
CA LEU A 17 31.25 -36.99 -14.47
C LEU A 17 31.04 -35.79 -13.51
N ALA A 18 32.10 -35.18 -12.99
CA ALA A 18 32.04 -34.03 -12.11
C ALA A 18 32.26 -32.67 -12.82
N ALA A 19 32.40 -32.65 -14.14
CA ALA A 19 32.31 -31.41 -14.92
C ALA A 19 30.83 -31.07 -15.17
N THR A 20 30.08 -30.80 -14.12
CA THR A 20 28.80 -30.07 -14.20
C THR A 20 29.11 -28.72 -14.84
N PHE A 21 28.64 -28.53 -16.05
CA PHE A 21 28.59 -27.24 -16.73
C PHE A 21 27.93 -26.22 -15.82
N CYS A 22 28.72 -25.48 -15.01
CA CYS A 22 28.35 -24.15 -14.56
C CYS A 22 28.35 -23.28 -15.83
N THR A 23 27.28 -23.30 -16.61
CA THR A 23 26.99 -22.17 -17.50
C THR A 23 26.93 -20.94 -16.61
N PRO A 24 27.77 -19.92 -16.83
CA PRO A 24 27.59 -18.66 -16.12
C PRO A 24 26.16 -18.22 -16.38
N ALA A 25 25.37 -18.01 -15.33
CA ALA A 25 24.07 -17.38 -15.48
C ALA A 25 24.34 -16.07 -16.22
N MET A 26 23.83 -15.95 -17.44
CA MET A 26 23.92 -14.69 -18.16
C MET A 26 23.22 -13.65 -17.28
N ALA A 27 23.90 -12.54 -16.98
CA ALA A 27 23.31 -11.44 -16.26
C ALA A 27 22.06 -10.98 -17.03
N SER A 28 20.92 -10.89 -16.35
CA SER A 28 19.69 -10.44 -16.99
C SER A 28 19.79 -8.95 -17.35
N LYS A 29 19.01 -8.50 -18.34
CA LYS A 29 19.04 -7.10 -18.81
C LYS A 29 18.85 -6.13 -17.64
N ALA A 30 19.63 -5.05 -17.60
CA ALA A 30 19.43 -3.96 -16.64
C ALA A 30 18.13 -3.21 -16.94
N VAL A 31 17.37 -2.87 -15.90
CA VAL A 31 16.10 -2.15 -16.04
C VAL A 31 16.37 -0.65 -16.18
N SER A 32 15.94 -0.05 -17.28
CA SER A 32 16.06 1.38 -17.52
C SER A 32 14.86 2.18 -16.97
N TRP A 33 15.00 3.50 -16.92
CA TRP A 33 13.86 4.38 -16.62
C TRP A 33 12.75 4.25 -17.67
N GLU A 34 13.11 4.14 -18.92
CA GLU A 34 12.17 4.00 -20.04
C GLU A 34 11.37 2.71 -19.94
N ASP A 35 11.97 1.60 -19.46
CA ASP A 35 11.26 0.36 -19.19
C ASP A 35 10.21 0.58 -18.08
N ILE A 36 10.57 1.22 -16.96
CA ILE A 36 9.67 1.53 -15.84
C ILE A 36 8.55 2.52 -16.26
N LEU A 37 8.90 3.57 -17.01
CA LEU A 37 7.95 4.58 -17.47
C LEU A 37 6.87 3.99 -18.39
N ASN A 38 7.22 2.98 -19.18
CA ASN A 38 6.32 2.33 -20.11
C ASN A 38 5.75 1.00 -19.59
N ASP A 39 5.88 0.69 -18.31
CA ASP A 39 5.41 -0.54 -17.68
C ASP A 39 3.90 -0.78 -17.92
N ASP A 40 3.08 0.27 -17.93
CA ASP A 40 1.65 0.21 -18.23
C ASP A 40 1.31 -0.09 -19.71
N LYS A 41 2.31 -0.13 -20.60
CA LYS A 41 2.16 -0.38 -22.03
C LYS A 41 2.81 -1.68 -22.47
N THR A 42 3.69 -2.26 -21.65
CA THR A 42 4.41 -3.50 -21.96
C THR A 42 3.62 -4.71 -21.46
N THR A 43 3.92 -5.88 -22.01
CA THR A 43 3.23 -7.14 -21.69
C THR A 43 4.13 -8.17 -21.04
N GLY A 44 5.44 -8.09 -21.26
CA GLY A 44 6.41 -9.10 -20.82
C GLY A 44 6.85 -8.96 -19.37
N ASP A 45 6.87 -7.74 -18.87
CA ASP A 45 7.38 -7.38 -17.55
C ASP A 45 6.28 -6.77 -16.65
N VAL A 46 6.56 -6.70 -15.36
CA VAL A 46 5.85 -5.95 -14.33
C VAL A 46 6.91 -5.26 -13.49
N LEU A 47 7.19 -4.00 -13.74
CA LEU A 47 8.34 -3.29 -13.21
C LEU A 47 8.01 -2.30 -12.08
N SER A 48 6.72 -2.05 -11.85
CA SER A 48 6.29 -1.07 -10.85
C SER A 48 5.14 -1.59 -9.98
N TYR A 49 5.12 -1.14 -8.72
CA TYR A 49 3.97 -1.34 -7.86
C TYR A 49 2.81 -0.49 -8.36
N GLY A 50 1.81 -1.13 -8.93
CA GLY A 50 0.65 -0.43 -9.50
C GLY A 50 0.54 -0.51 -11.02
N LEU A 51 1.42 -1.26 -11.71
CA LEU A 51 1.42 -1.46 -13.16
C LEU A 51 1.46 -0.09 -13.88
N GLY A 52 2.55 0.65 -13.66
CA GLY A 52 2.81 1.97 -14.20
C GLY A 52 2.77 3.11 -13.17
N MET A 53 3.31 4.28 -13.55
CA MET A 53 3.48 5.45 -12.69
C MET A 53 2.15 6.02 -12.14
N LYS A 54 1.04 5.81 -12.85
CA LYS A 54 -0.30 6.26 -12.45
C LYS A 54 -1.00 5.35 -11.44
N ALA A 55 -0.42 4.21 -11.09
CA ALA A 55 -0.96 3.21 -10.16
C ALA A 55 -2.39 2.71 -10.52
N GLN A 56 -2.71 2.61 -11.81
CA GLN A 56 -4.04 2.20 -12.29
C GLN A 56 -4.30 0.71 -12.16
N ARG A 57 -3.26 -0.10 -12.03
CA ARG A 57 -3.34 -1.58 -11.99
C ARG A 57 -4.15 -2.14 -13.15
N TYR A 58 -3.89 -1.60 -14.33
CA TYR A 58 -4.47 -1.99 -15.59
C TYR A 58 -3.40 -2.59 -16.50
N SER A 59 -3.63 -3.80 -16.99
CA SER A 59 -2.74 -4.47 -17.94
C SER A 59 -3.31 -4.45 -19.36
N PRO A 60 -2.52 -4.15 -20.39
CA PRO A 60 -2.96 -4.19 -21.79
C PRO A 60 -3.18 -5.61 -22.35
N LEU A 61 -2.90 -6.66 -21.58
CA LEU A 61 -3.03 -8.05 -21.99
C LEU A 61 -4.48 -8.48 -22.24
N THR A 62 -4.71 -9.23 -23.33
CA THR A 62 -6.04 -9.64 -23.80
C THR A 62 -6.21 -11.15 -24.01
N ARG A 63 -5.12 -11.93 -23.94
CA ARG A 63 -5.16 -13.36 -24.25
C ARG A 63 -6.05 -14.13 -23.26
N ILE A 64 -5.92 -13.86 -21.96
CA ILE A 64 -6.89 -14.26 -20.95
C ILE A 64 -7.99 -13.21 -20.94
N ASN A 65 -9.23 -13.62 -21.20
CA ASN A 65 -10.36 -12.71 -21.36
C ASN A 65 -11.66 -13.33 -20.87
N THR A 66 -12.76 -12.58 -20.95
CA THR A 66 -14.08 -13.00 -20.44
C THR A 66 -14.66 -14.25 -21.10
N LYS A 67 -14.09 -14.75 -22.22
CA LYS A 67 -14.58 -15.94 -22.92
C LYS A 67 -13.83 -17.22 -22.59
N ASN A 68 -12.65 -17.12 -21.94
CA ASN A 68 -11.78 -18.26 -21.69
C ASN A 68 -11.18 -18.31 -20.28
N VAL A 69 -11.46 -17.33 -19.43
CA VAL A 69 -10.92 -17.26 -18.06
C VAL A 69 -11.39 -18.43 -17.18
N ASP A 70 -12.56 -19.03 -17.47
CA ASP A 70 -13.10 -20.22 -16.80
C ASP A 70 -12.23 -21.47 -17.00
N HIS A 71 -11.34 -21.44 -17.99
CA HIS A 71 -10.37 -22.51 -18.27
C HIS A 71 -8.99 -22.28 -17.60
N LEU A 72 -8.80 -21.24 -16.79
CA LEU A 72 -7.53 -21.04 -16.09
C LEU A 72 -7.20 -22.21 -15.17
N VAL A 73 -5.96 -22.66 -15.26
CA VAL A 73 -5.40 -23.72 -14.40
C VAL A 73 -4.11 -23.24 -13.73
N PRO A 74 -3.74 -23.81 -12.57
CA PRO A 74 -2.43 -23.57 -11.98
C PRO A 74 -1.32 -24.01 -12.95
N ALA A 75 -0.36 -23.12 -13.21
CA ALA A 75 0.88 -23.46 -13.90
C ALA A 75 1.86 -24.09 -12.90
N TRP A 76 1.98 -23.45 -11.74
CA TRP A 76 2.78 -23.89 -10.61
C TRP A 76 2.41 -23.10 -9.33
N SER A 77 2.87 -23.60 -8.19
CA SER A 77 2.88 -22.87 -6.93
C SER A 77 4.25 -22.98 -6.28
N PHE A 78 4.63 -21.95 -5.52
CA PHE A 78 5.87 -21.90 -4.77
C PHE A 78 5.57 -21.58 -3.30
N SER A 79 6.00 -22.44 -2.36
CA SER A 79 5.89 -22.18 -0.92
C SER A 79 7.06 -21.30 -0.46
N PHE A 80 6.76 -20.24 0.31
CA PHE A 80 7.80 -19.43 0.93
C PHE A 80 8.53 -20.14 2.07
N GLY A 81 8.02 -21.28 2.52
CA GLY A 81 8.67 -22.13 3.52
C GLY A 81 8.85 -21.49 4.90
N GLY A 82 9.32 -22.30 5.86
CA GLY A 82 9.62 -21.86 7.22
C GLY A 82 8.39 -21.63 8.08
N GLU A 83 8.61 -21.22 9.33
CA GLU A 83 7.57 -20.91 10.32
C GLU A 83 6.99 -19.49 10.15
N LYS A 84 7.65 -18.64 9.37
CA LYS A 84 7.35 -17.21 9.20
C LYS A 84 6.42 -16.99 8.01
N GLN A 85 5.20 -17.53 8.07
CA GLN A 85 4.25 -17.56 6.96
C GLN A 85 2.92 -16.91 7.34
N ARG A 86 2.86 -15.57 7.43
CA ARG A 86 1.58 -14.88 7.62
C ARG A 86 1.61 -13.46 7.05
N GLY A 87 0.44 -12.94 6.65
CA GLY A 87 0.32 -11.58 6.18
C GLY A 87 1.02 -11.34 4.84
N GLN A 88 0.73 -12.18 3.85
CA GLN A 88 1.31 -12.06 2.50
C GLN A 88 0.58 -10.97 1.71
N GLU A 89 0.95 -9.70 1.94
CA GLU A 89 0.31 -8.52 1.32
C GLU A 89 1.08 -7.99 0.10
N GLY A 90 2.02 -8.75 -0.44
CA GLY A 90 2.92 -8.29 -1.48
C GLY A 90 2.30 -8.20 -2.88
N GLN A 91 2.82 -7.28 -3.70
CA GLN A 91 2.74 -7.33 -5.15
C GLN A 91 4.09 -7.76 -5.71
N ALA A 92 4.11 -8.78 -6.55
CA ALA A 92 5.33 -9.24 -7.23
C ALA A 92 5.71 -8.29 -8.37
N LEU A 93 7.01 -8.27 -8.71
CA LEU A 93 7.53 -7.75 -9.96
C LEU A 93 7.97 -8.91 -10.85
N VAL A 94 7.96 -8.69 -12.16
CA VAL A 94 8.45 -9.64 -13.16
C VAL A 94 9.39 -8.92 -14.10
N HIS A 95 10.59 -9.47 -14.29
CA HIS A 95 11.53 -8.94 -15.27
C HIS A 95 12.38 -10.06 -15.85
N ASP A 96 12.43 -10.10 -17.19
CA ASP A 96 13.26 -11.06 -17.96
C ASP A 96 13.07 -12.53 -17.50
N GLY A 97 11.79 -12.91 -17.27
CA GLY A 97 11.43 -14.26 -16.83
C GLY A 97 11.72 -14.58 -15.36
N VAL A 98 12.01 -13.59 -14.53
CA VAL A 98 12.22 -13.73 -13.07
C VAL A 98 11.14 -12.97 -12.31
N ILE A 99 10.51 -13.65 -11.35
CA ILE A 99 9.58 -13.05 -10.40
C ILE A 99 10.35 -12.64 -9.13
N TYR A 100 10.22 -11.38 -8.71
CA TYR A 100 10.73 -10.87 -7.44
C TYR A 100 9.56 -10.60 -6.51
N ILE A 101 9.53 -11.27 -5.35
CA ILE A 101 8.41 -11.22 -4.43
C ILE A 101 8.85 -11.17 -2.97
N THR A 102 8.33 -10.20 -2.24
CA THR A 102 8.54 -10.10 -0.80
C THR A 102 7.57 -10.99 -0.04
N SER A 103 7.96 -11.39 1.14
CA SER A 103 7.17 -12.17 2.09
C SER A 103 7.26 -11.55 3.48
N SER A 104 6.47 -12.05 4.42
CA SER A 104 6.50 -11.65 5.82
C SER A 104 7.91 -11.73 6.44
N TYR A 105 8.14 -10.96 7.52
CA TYR A 105 9.41 -10.86 8.23
C TYR A 105 10.58 -10.37 7.37
N SER A 106 10.31 -9.49 6.38
CA SER A 106 11.33 -8.89 5.51
C SER A 106 12.17 -9.93 4.74
N ARG A 107 11.49 -10.92 4.17
CA ARG A 107 12.07 -11.90 3.24
C ARG A 107 11.74 -11.49 1.80
N ILE A 108 12.61 -11.84 0.87
CA ILE A 108 12.40 -11.64 -0.57
C ILE A 108 12.97 -12.81 -1.36
N PHE A 109 12.30 -13.19 -2.43
CA PHE A 109 12.64 -14.30 -3.30
C PHE A 109 12.75 -13.85 -4.76
N ALA A 110 13.70 -14.43 -5.49
CA ALA A 110 13.67 -14.50 -6.93
C ALA A 110 13.28 -15.91 -7.37
N ILE A 111 12.28 -15.98 -8.25
CA ILE A 111 11.68 -17.22 -8.68
C ILE A 111 11.68 -17.23 -10.21
N ASP A 112 12.11 -18.32 -10.83
CA ASP A 112 11.96 -18.52 -12.26
C ASP A 112 10.47 -18.52 -12.65
N ALA A 113 10.05 -17.58 -13.47
CA ALA A 113 8.64 -17.34 -13.79
C ALA A 113 7.99 -18.48 -14.59
N ARG A 114 8.80 -19.32 -15.26
CA ARG A 114 8.33 -20.45 -16.07
C ARG A 114 8.08 -21.69 -15.22
N SER A 115 9.02 -22.00 -14.30
CA SER A 115 9.05 -23.26 -13.56
C SER A 115 8.63 -23.15 -12.10
N GLY A 116 8.58 -21.96 -11.52
CA GLY A 116 8.35 -21.75 -10.10
C GLY A 116 9.57 -22.12 -9.22
N LYS A 117 10.75 -22.38 -9.82
CA LYS A 117 11.95 -22.71 -9.06
C LYS A 117 12.56 -21.47 -8.42
N ARG A 118 12.94 -21.56 -7.14
CA ARG A 118 13.70 -20.51 -6.45
C ARG A 118 15.09 -20.37 -7.08
N LEU A 119 15.44 -19.15 -7.49
CA LEU A 119 16.77 -18.78 -7.97
C LEU A 119 17.64 -18.34 -6.79
N TRP A 120 17.12 -17.46 -5.96
CA TRP A 120 17.75 -17.03 -4.71
C TRP A 120 16.70 -16.57 -3.70
N GLU A 121 17.13 -16.44 -2.45
CA GLU A 121 16.36 -15.90 -1.32
C GLU A 121 17.27 -15.00 -0.50
N TYR A 122 16.69 -13.91 0.00
CA TYR A 122 17.31 -13.10 1.04
C TYR A 122 16.35 -12.95 2.21
N GLU A 123 16.86 -13.15 3.43
CA GLU A 123 16.14 -12.92 4.68
C GLU A 123 16.89 -11.86 5.48
N ALA A 124 16.19 -10.78 5.86
CA ALA A 124 16.78 -9.78 6.75
C ALA A 124 16.99 -10.35 8.15
N ARG A 125 18.17 -10.11 8.74
CA ARG A 125 18.42 -10.39 10.15
C ARG A 125 17.71 -9.32 10.98
N LEU A 126 16.51 -9.64 11.45
CA LEU A 126 15.72 -8.74 12.29
C LEU A 126 16.14 -8.86 13.76
N PRO A 127 16.12 -7.75 14.53
CA PRO A 127 16.26 -7.80 15.98
C PRO A 127 15.16 -8.66 16.63
N GLU A 128 15.45 -9.31 17.76
CA GLU A 128 14.47 -10.13 18.49
C GLU A 128 13.33 -9.28 19.10
N ASP A 129 13.62 -8.01 19.40
CA ASP A 129 12.70 -7.05 19.98
C ASP A 129 11.84 -6.32 18.95
N ILE A 130 11.83 -6.77 17.69
CA ILE A 130 11.03 -6.15 16.64
C ILE A 130 9.53 -6.20 16.95
N ARG A 131 8.85 -5.05 16.91
CA ARG A 131 7.42 -4.91 17.19
C ARG A 131 6.76 -4.00 16.15
N PRO A 132 6.54 -4.49 14.92
CA PRO A 132 5.84 -3.69 13.93
C PRO A 132 4.35 -3.59 14.30
N CYS A 133 3.73 -2.46 13.99
CA CYS A 133 2.28 -2.38 13.97
C CYS A 133 1.70 -3.28 12.87
N CYS A 134 0.50 -3.76 13.06
CA CYS A 134 -0.37 -4.25 11.99
C CYS A 134 0.16 -5.47 11.22
N ASP A 135 0.91 -6.33 11.92
CA ASP A 135 1.57 -7.55 11.45
C ASP A 135 2.93 -7.32 10.76
N VAL A 136 3.58 -8.41 10.39
CA VAL A 136 4.96 -8.49 9.87
C VAL A 136 5.00 -8.44 8.34
N VAL A 137 4.11 -7.67 7.76
CA VAL A 137 3.85 -7.60 6.31
C VAL A 137 4.94 -6.86 5.53
N ASN A 138 5.03 -7.16 4.24
CA ASN A 138 5.80 -6.41 3.25
C ASN A 138 5.02 -6.36 1.93
N ARG A 139 4.82 -5.16 1.37
CA ARG A 139 3.92 -4.98 0.22
C ARG A 139 4.59 -5.05 -1.13
N GLY A 140 5.91 -5.21 -1.20
CA GLY A 140 6.59 -5.49 -2.46
C GLY A 140 7.94 -4.80 -2.60
N PRO A 141 8.70 -5.17 -3.66
CA PRO A 141 9.96 -4.55 -4.01
C PRO A 141 9.80 -3.46 -5.08
N ALA A 142 10.90 -2.73 -5.36
CA ALA A 142 11.11 -1.94 -6.56
C ALA A 142 12.32 -2.49 -7.34
N ILE A 143 12.44 -2.15 -8.63
CA ILE A 143 13.53 -2.59 -9.49
C ILE A 143 14.08 -1.42 -10.31
N TYR A 144 15.41 -1.34 -10.44
CA TYR A 144 16.10 -0.41 -11.35
C TYR A 144 17.56 -0.83 -11.54
N GLY A 145 18.06 -0.70 -12.76
CA GLY A 145 19.40 -1.12 -13.13
C GLY A 145 19.57 -2.63 -12.93
N ASP A 146 20.55 -3.01 -12.14
CA ASP A 146 20.86 -4.36 -11.72
C ASP A 146 20.39 -4.66 -10.28
N LYS A 147 19.49 -3.83 -9.72
CA LYS A 147 19.13 -3.86 -8.30
C LYS A 147 17.63 -4.07 -8.07
N ILE A 148 17.35 -4.81 -6.99
CA ILE A 148 16.04 -4.90 -6.33
C ILE A 148 16.12 -4.17 -4.99
N PHE A 149 15.09 -3.37 -4.68
CA PHE A 149 14.98 -2.59 -3.45
C PHE A 149 13.76 -3.02 -2.66
N PHE A 150 13.89 -3.15 -1.34
CA PHE A 150 12.73 -3.40 -0.47
C PHE A 150 12.98 -2.89 0.95
N GLY A 151 11.89 -2.63 1.67
CA GLY A 151 11.94 -2.19 3.05
C GLY A 151 12.04 -3.35 4.04
N THR A 152 12.60 -3.07 5.22
CA THR A 152 12.67 -4.06 6.30
C THR A 152 12.07 -3.53 7.60
N LEU A 153 11.57 -4.44 8.44
CA LEU A 153 10.88 -4.08 9.69
C LEU A 153 11.79 -3.42 10.73
N ASP A 154 13.12 -3.51 10.58
CA ASP A 154 14.09 -2.80 11.41
C ASP A 154 14.36 -1.35 10.99
N ALA A 155 13.41 -0.75 10.26
CA ALA A 155 13.50 0.61 9.71
C ALA A 155 14.71 0.80 8.78
N SER A 156 14.93 -0.15 7.87
CA SER A 156 15.98 -0.05 6.85
C SER A 156 15.38 -0.23 5.45
N ILE A 157 16.11 0.30 4.47
CA ILE A 157 15.91 -0.03 3.06
C ILE A 157 17.16 -0.75 2.54
N VAL A 158 16.95 -1.78 1.73
CA VAL A 158 17.99 -2.69 1.24
C VAL A 158 17.97 -2.71 -0.28
N ALA A 159 19.15 -2.62 -0.89
CA ALA A 159 19.36 -2.93 -2.30
C ALA A 159 20.10 -4.27 -2.42
N LEU A 160 19.53 -5.15 -3.23
CA LEU A 160 20.13 -6.42 -3.60
C LEU A 160 20.46 -6.41 -5.08
N ASN A 161 21.54 -7.08 -5.46
CA ASN A 161 21.77 -7.41 -6.87
C ASN A 161 20.66 -8.38 -7.33
N LYS A 162 19.93 -8.02 -8.39
CA LYS A 162 18.74 -8.74 -8.85
C LYS A 162 19.00 -10.18 -9.32
N ASP A 163 20.21 -10.45 -9.81
CA ASP A 163 20.55 -11.77 -10.36
C ASP A 163 21.07 -12.73 -9.26
N THR A 164 21.64 -12.20 -8.18
CA THR A 164 22.32 -13.02 -7.15
C THR A 164 21.71 -12.93 -5.76
N GLY A 165 20.83 -11.97 -5.48
CA GLY A 165 20.29 -11.71 -4.14
C GLY A 165 21.32 -11.16 -3.14
N LYS A 166 22.55 -10.85 -3.55
CA LYS A 166 23.58 -10.30 -2.67
C LYS A 166 23.30 -8.84 -2.34
N VAL A 167 23.53 -8.46 -1.09
CA VAL A 167 23.37 -7.07 -0.63
C VAL A 167 24.39 -6.18 -1.35
N VAL A 168 23.89 -5.14 -2.03
CA VAL A 168 24.70 -4.06 -2.60
C VAL A 168 24.90 -2.97 -1.54
N TRP A 169 23.80 -2.54 -0.92
CA TRP A 169 23.83 -1.62 0.21
C TRP A 169 22.59 -1.81 1.11
N LYS A 170 22.71 -1.41 2.39
CA LYS A 170 21.61 -1.30 3.36
C LYS A 170 21.72 0.02 4.08
N LYS A 171 20.63 0.78 4.18
CA LYS A 171 20.57 2.07 4.87
C LYS A 171 19.44 2.08 5.90
N LYS A 172 19.78 2.35 7.15
CA LYS A 172 18.82 2.57 8.23
C LYS A 172 18.32 4.01 8.17
N PHE A 173 16.99 4.22 8.31
CA PHE A 173 16.38 5.55 8.27
C PHE A 173 15.68 5.95 9.58
N GLY A 174 15.47 5.02 10.49
CA GLY A 174 14.80 5.24 11.77
C GLY A 174 15.22 4.22 12.82
N ASP A 175 14.75 4.40 14.04
CA ASP A 175 14.97 3.45 15.13
C ASP A 175 13.69 2.62 15.36
N HIS A 176 13.78 1.30 15.12
CA HIS A 176 12.67 0.37 15.34
C HIS A 176 12.24 0.30 16.83
N LYS A 177 13.15 0.60 17.77
CA LYS A 177 12.86 0.58 19.21
C LYS A 177 11.86 1.64 19.63
N ILE A 178 11.76 2.75 18.89
CA ILE A 178 10.75 3.77 19.13
C ILE A 178 9.53 3.65 18.21
N GLY A 179 9.50 2.64 17.32
CA GLY A 179 8.34 2.31 16.50
C GLY A 179 8.50 2.48 14.99
N TYR A 180 9.65 2.98 14.48
CA TYR A 180 9.84 3.07 13.04
C TYR A 180 9.98 1.69 12.39
N THR A 181 9.25 1.49 11.30
CA THR A 181 9.33 0.31 10.43
C THR A 181 9.14 0.71 8.97
N MET A 182 9.26 -0.25 8.04
CA MET A 182 8.86 -0.07 6.65
C MET A 182 8.08 -1.29 6.16
N THR A 183 6.85 -1.08 5.73
CA THR A 183 5.93 -2.10 5.23
C THR A 183 5.49 -1.87 3.80
N GLY A 184 5.59 -0.63 3.29
CA GLY A 184 5.26 -0.25 1.92
C GLY A 184 6.34 -0.67 0.91
N ALA A 185 5.96 -0.84 -0.34
CA ALA A 185 6.93 -1.01 -1.42
C ALA A 185 7.58 0.35 -1.77
N PRO A 186 8.91 0.43 -1.89
CA PRO A 186 9.56 1.58 -2.48
C PRO A 186 9.22 1.68 -3.97
N PHE A 187 9.52 2.82 -4.59
CA PHE A 187 9.38 2.95 -6.03
C PHE A 187 10.45 3.88 -6.60
N VAL A 188 10.75 3.70 -7.89
CA VAL A 188 11.81 4.45 -8.57
C VAL A 188 11.18 5.47 -9.50
N VAL A 189 11.67 6.70 -9.44
CA VAL A 189 11.24 7.80 -10.32
C VAL A 189 12.45 8.55 -10.88
N LYS A 190 12.26 9.23 -11.99
CA LYS A 190 13.25 10.16 -12.53
C LYS A 190 12.82 11.59 -12.22
N ASP A 191 13.65 12.33 -11.54
CA ASP A 191 13.47 13.77 -11.41
C ASP A 191 13.54 14.42 -12.78
N GLN A 192 12.42 14.96 -13.25
CA GLN A 192 12.31 15.52 -14.60
C GLN A 192 13.13 16.81 -14.79
N LYS A 193 13.53 17.48 -13.71
CA LYS A 193 14.32 18.71 -13.75
C LYS A 193 15.82 18.44 -13.84
N SER A 194 16.32 17.52 -13.01
CA SER A 194 17.75 17.19 -12.95
C SER A 194 18.15 15.97 -13.79
N GLY A 195 17.18 15.14 -14.18
CA GLY A 195 17.42 13.86 -14.84
C GLY A 195 17.91 12.76 -13.90
N LYS A 196 18.08 13.03 -12.60
CA LYS A 196 18.55 12.05 -11.62
C LYS A 196 17.48 10.99 -11.31
N MET A 197 17.92 9.77 -11.09
CA MET A 197 17.08 8.70 -10.59
C MET A 197 16.95 8.79 -9.08
N LEU A 198 15.75 8.55 -8.58
CA LEU A 198 15.42 8.60 -7.15
C LEU A 198 14.69 7.32 -6.74
N LEU A 199 15.13 6.72 -5.66
CA LEU A 199 14.41 5.67 -4.95
C LEU A 199 13.60 6.33 -3.83
N VAL A 200 12.28 6.32 -3.95
CA VAL A 200 11.37 6.96 -2.99
C VAL A 200 10.75 5.91 -2.09
N HIS A 201 10.68 6.21 -0.79
CA HIS A 201 10.03 5.34 0.19
C HIS A 201 9.52 6.13 1.40
N GLY A 202 8.47 5.63 2.03
CA GLY A 202 7.95 6.18 3.28
C GLY A 202 8.42 5.41 4.52
N SER A 203 8.10 5.95 5.70
CA SER A 203 8.17 5.24 6.97
C SER A 203 6.80 4.75 7.42
N SER A 204 6.76 3.80 8.37
CA SER A 204 5.58 3.34 9.10
C SER A 204 5.80 3.54 10.59
N GLY A 205 4.73 3.60 11.40
CA GLY A 205 4.82 3.63 12.86
C GLY A 205 3.97 4.69 13.55
N ASP A 206 2.96 5.25 12.90
CA ASP A 206 2.06 6.26 13.48
C ASP A 206 1.53 5.85 14.86
N GLU A 207 1.15 4.58 15.01
CA GLU A 207 0.58 3.99 16.22
C GLU A 207 1.55 3.90 17.39
N PHE A 208 2.85 4.16 17.16
CA PHE A 208 3.88 4.26 18.20
C PHE A 208 4.28 5.70 18.51
N GLY A 209 3.60 6.68 17.90
CA GLY A 209 3.88 8.09 18.11
C GLY A 209 5.22 8.53 17.51
N VAL A 210 5.49 8.13 16.28
CA VAL A 210 6.61 8.65 15.49
C VAL A 210 6.11 9.60 14.41
N VAL A 211 6.92 10.60 14.07
CA VAL A 211 6.63 11.48 12.92
C VAL A 211 6.89 10.71 11.63
N GLY A 212 5.93 10.74 10.72
CA GLY A 212 6.04 10.09 9.42
C GLY A 212 6.96 10.83 8.47
N TRP A 213 7.81 10.08 7.75
CA TRP A 213 8.79 10.62 6.82
C TRP A 213 8.67 10.01 5.44
N LEU A 214 8.78 10.85 4.42
CA LEU A 214 9.01 10.45 3.03
C LEU A 214 10.46 10.74 2.67
N PHE A 215 11.12 9.77 2.03
CA PHE A 215 12.52 9.83 1.65
C PHE A 215 12.69 9.67 0.14
N ALA A 216 13.68 10.36 -0.43
CA ALA A 216 14.26 10.02 -1.72
C ALA A 216 15.75 9.77 -1.56
N ARG A 217 16.21 8.69 -2.18
CA ARG A 217 17.60 8.24 -2.15
C ARG A 217 18.15 8.06 -3.55
N ASP A 218 19.45 8.19 -3.66
CA ASP A 218 20.17 7.73 -4.83
C ASP A 218 20.09 6.19 -4.90
N PRO A 219 19.56 5.59 -5.99
CA PRO A 219 19.38 4.14 -6.06
C PRO A 219 20.70 3.36 -6.15
N ASP A 220 21.80 3.97 -6.55
CA ASP A 220 23.09 3.30 -6.68
C ASP A 220 23.83 3.24 -5.35
N THR A 221 23.76 4.27 -4.53
CA THR A 221 24.52 4.40 -3.28
C THR A 221 23.68 4.28 -2.02
N GLY A 222 22.35 4.46 -2.13
CA GLY A 222 21.42 4.55 -1.00
C GLY A 222 21.54 5.85 -0.21
N GLU A 223 22.36 6.81 -0.63
CA GLU A 223 22.50 8.10 0.04
C GLU A 223 21.20 8.92 -0.05
N GLU A 224 20.89 9.65 1.02
CA GLU A 224 19.70 10.49 1.10
C GLU A 224 19.86 11.72 0.20
N VAL A 225 18.94 11.88 -0.76
CA VAL A 225 18.83 13.10 -1.56
C VAL A 225 17.98 14.12 -0.82
N TRP A 226 16.80 13.72 -0.38
CA TRP A 226 15.96 14.52 0.50
C TRP A 226 15.12 13.64 1.43
N ALA A 227 14.67 14.24 2.54
CA ALA A 227 13.73 13.65 3.47
C ALA A 227 12.71 14.70 3.90
N ARG A 228 11.42 14.32 3.90
CA ARG A 228 10.31 15.22 4.22
C ARG A 228 9.41 14.62 5.29
N PRO A 229 9.29 15.25 6.47
CA PRO A 229 8.29 14.87 7.46
C PRO A 229 6.89 15.32 7.01
N LEU A 230 5.85 14.56 7.34
CA LEU A 230 4.47 14.90 7.01
C LEU A 230 3.68 15.40 8.24
N VAL A 231 4.34 16.20 9.07
CA VAL A 231 3.72 16.95 10.17
C VAL A 231 4.13 18.41 10.03
N GLU A 232 3.17 19.32 10.09
CA GLU A 232 3.40 20.76 9.90
C GLU A 232 4.43 21.29 10.90
N GLY A 233 5.34 22.13 10.42
CA GLY A 233 6.37 22.78 11.24
C GLY A 233 7.65 21.96 11.45
N HIS A 234 7.66 20.66 11.17
CA HIS A 234 8.89 19.84 11.24
C HIS A 234 9.83 20.13 10.09
N MET A 235 11.14 20.14 10.38
CA MET A 235 12.20 20.41 9.40
C MET A 235 12.47 19.19 8.52
N GLY A 236 12.50 19.41 7.22
CA GLY A 236 13.00 18.43 6.25
C GLY A 236 14.50 18.53 6.05
N ARG A 237 15.03 17.66 5.16
CA ARG A 237 16.45 17.66 4.76
C ARG A 237 16.57 17.63 3.25
N LEU A 238 17.58 18.32 2.74
CA LEU A 238 18.01 18.26 1.35
C LEU A 238 19.53 18.12 1.30
N ASN A 239 20.04 17.07 0.65
CA ASN A 239 21.47 16.72 0.61
C ASN A 239 22.11 16.67 2.00
N GLY A 240 21.41 16.05 2.98
CA GLY A 240 21.87 15.88 4.37
C GLY A 240 21.84 17.14 5.24
N LYS A 241 21.37 18.28 4.72
CA LYS A 241 21.24 19.53 5.48
C LYS A 241 19.77 19.84 5.76
N GLU A 242 19.49 20.43 6.91
CA GLU A 242 18.15 20.96 7.18
C GLU A 242 17.71 21.91 6.05
N SER A 243 16.48 21.74 5.62
CA SER A 243 15.85 22.55 4.58
C SER A 243 14.59 23.21 5.12
N VAL A 244 13.78 23.79 4.23
CA VAL A 244 12.50 24.39 4.63
C VAL A 244 11.60 23.39 5.36
N THR A 245 10.82 23.89 6.30
CA THR A 245 9.82 23.11 7.04
C THR A 245 8.76 22.54 6.10
N THR A 246 8.11 21.47 6.55
CA THR A 246 6.88 21.04 5.91
C THR A 246 5.76 21.98 6.36
N GLY A 247 5.34 22.84 5.45
CA GLY A 247 4.33 23.85 5.70
C GLY A 247 4.82 25.08 6.47
N ASP A 248 3.97 25.66 7.31
CA ASP A 248 4.32 26.82 8.12
C ASP A 248 5.18 26.39 9.32
N ALA A 249 6.34 27.05 9.50
CA ALA A 249 7.23 26.79 10.63
C ALA A 249 6.58 26.99 12.00
N LYS A 250 5.52 27.79 12.07
CA LYS A 250 4.76 28.03 13.30
C LYS A 250 3.75 26.91 13.61
N ALA A 251 3.54 25.97 12.68
CA ALA A 251 2.55 24.90 12.80
C ALA A 251 1.17 25.36 13.30
N PRO A 252 0.50 26.31 12.60
CA PRO A 252 -0.74 26.91 13.10
C PRO A 252 -1.93 25.95 13.15
N SER A 253 -1.85 24.80 12.49
CA SER A 253 -2.88 23.76 12.56
C SER A 253 -2.75 22.84 13.77
N TRP A 254 -1.70 23.03 14.59
CA TRP A 254 -1.46 22.29 15.81
C TRP A 254 -1.62 23.21 17.03
N PRO A 255 -2.33 22.76 18.10
CA PRO A 255 -2.62 23.61 19.24
C PRO A 255 -1.37 23.91 20.08
N ARG A 256 -1.46 24.97 20.86
CA ARG A 256 -0.44 25.36 21.83
C ARG A 256 -1.02 25.23 23.25
N ASP A 257 -0.14 24.84 24.17
CA ASP A 257 -0.45 24.80 25.59
C ASP A 257 -0.65 26.23 26.18
N LYS A 258 -0.89 26.29 27.48
CA LYS A 258 -1.07 27.57 28.20
C LYS A 258 0.16 28.48 28.16
N ASP A 259 1.33 27.93 27.96
CA ASP A 259 2.61 28.64 27.94
C ASP A 259 3.01 29.03 26.48
N GLY A 260 2.14 28.78 25.50
CA GLY A 260 2.33 29.13 24.10
C GLY A 260 3.24 28.17 23.33
N LYS A 261 3.62 27.01 23.91
CA LYS A 261 4.37 25.94 23.24
C LYS A 261 3.42 25.02 22.52
N LEU A 262 3.87 24.44 21.41
CA LEU A 262 3.12 23.38 20.75
C LEU A 262 2.86 22.23 21.73
N VAL A 263 1.66 21.63 21.69
CA VAL A 263 1.33 20.47 22.53
C VAL A 263 2.31 19.33 22.28
N ASP A 264 2.63 18.56 23.32
CA ASP A 264 3.62 17.48 23.23
C ASP A 264 3.32 16.46 22.12
N ALA A 265 2.04 16.18 21.87
CA ALA A 265 1.59 15.31 20.77
C ALA A 265 2.13 15.75 19.38
N TRP A 266 2.45 17.01 19.16
CA TRP A 266 3.07 17.48 17.93
C TRP A 266 4.43 16.82 17.66
N ASN A 267 5.23 16.55 18.71
CA ASN A 267 6.52 15.84 18.61
C ASN A 267 6.35 14.37 18.16
N HIS A 268 5.14 13.84 18.30
CA HIS A 268 4.76 12.46 18.05
C HIS A 268 3.68 12.35 16.96
N GLY A 269 3.57 13.35 16.10
CA GLY A 269 2.40 13.73 15.33
C GLY A 269 1.87 12.75 14.27
N GLY A 270 2.49 11.59 14.02
CA GLY A 270 2.01 10.63 13.02
C GLY A 270 2.28 11.06 11.58
N GLY A 271 1.31 10.87 10.69
CA GLY A 271 1.40 11.28 9.28
C GLY A 271 2.26 10.36 8.41
N ALA A 272 2.58 9.13 8.85
CA ALA A 272 3.51 8.26 8.12
C ALA A 272 2.95 7.83 6.75
N PRO A 273 3.71 8.03 5.66
CA PRO A 273 3.35 7.57 4.32
C PRO A 273 3.75 6.10 4.13
N TRP A 274 3.07 5.17 4.81
CA TRP A 274 3.44 3.76 4.88
C TRP A 274 3.01 2.92 3.67
N GLN A 275 2.42 3.56 2.64
CA GLN A 275 2.06 2.93 1.37
C GLN A 275 2.99 3.36 0.22
N THR A 276 2.75 2.81 -0.97
CA THR A 276 3.48 3.16 -2.18
C THR A 276 2.83 4.34 -2.89
N ALA A 277 3.64 5.28 -3.35
CA ALA A 277 3.19 6.46 -4.08
C ALA A 277 2.88 6.16 -5.55
N SER A 278 2.22 7.11 -6.20
CA SER A 278 2.21 7.29 -7.65
C SER A 278 3.09 8.48 -8.05
N PHE A 279 3.41 8.59 -9.34
CA PHE A 279 4.25 9.67 -9.85
C PHE A 279 3.59 10.42 -11.00
N ASP A 280 3.35 11.69 -10.80
CA ASP A 280 2.89 12.61 -11.84
C ASP A 280 4.11 13.13 -12.61
N VAL A 281 4.41 12.46 -13.73
CA VAL A 281 5.56 12.77 -14.58
C VAL A 281 5.48 14.20 -15.13
N ASP A 282 4.27 14.64 -15.53
CA ASP A 282 4.07 15.97 -16.13
C ASP A 282 4.40 17.10 -15.15
N ASN A 283 4.08 16.90 -13.87
CA ASN A 283 4.28 17.89 -12.82
C ASN A 283 5.54 17.63 -11.96
N ASN A 284 6.33 16.59 -12.28
CA ASN A 284 7.50 16.15 -11.50
C ASN A 284 7.14 15.97 -10.00
N THR A 285 6.04 15.28 -9.73
CA THR A 285 5.45 15.24 -8.39
C THR A 285 5.21 13.82 -7.92
N VAL A 286 5.75 13.48 -6.76
CA VAL A 286 5.41 12.28 -5.99
C VAL A 286 4.08 12.52 -5.31
N VAL A 287 3.10 11.63 -5.53
CA VAL A 287 1.76 11.72 -4.94
C VAL A 287 1.57 10.55 -3.99
N ILE A 288 1.38 10.84 -2.70
CA ILE A 288 1.34 9.80 -1.66
C ILE A 288 0.30 10.12 -0.60
N GLY A 289 -0.30 9.09 -0.03
CA GLY A 289 -1.15 9.20 1.15
C GLY A 289 -0.35 9.47 2.41
N ALA A 290 -0.90 10.28 3.30
CA ALA A 290 -0.38 10.56 4.63
C ALA A 290 -1.22 9.85 5.70
N GLY A 291 -0.56 9.26 6.71
CA GLY A 291 -1.18 8.56 7.83
C GLY A 291 -1.99 9.45 8.75
N ASN A 292 -2.61 8.82 9.72
CA ASN A 292 -3.37 9.50 10.77
C ASN A 292 -2.44 10.35 11.65
N PRO A 293 -2.99 11.40 12.30
CA PRO A 293 -2.27 12.05 13.40
C PRO A 293 -2.20 11.13 14.62
N ALA A 294 -1.11 11.20 15.38
CA ALA A 294 -0.93 10.47 16.63
C ALA A 294 -0.90 11.42 17.84
N PRO A 295 -1.47 10.98 18.99
CA PRO A 295 -2.26 9.76 19.17
C PRO A 295 -3.63 9.86 18.49
N TRP A 296 -4.38 8.75 18.37
CA TRP A 296 -5.75 8.77 17.81
C TRP A 296 -6.68 9.65 18.65
N ASN A 297 -6.49 9.65 19.96
CA ASN A 297 -7.26 10.48 20.90
C ASN A 297 -7.03 11.98 20.64
N THR A 298 -8.03 12.64 20.07
CA THR A 298 -7.96 14.06 19.72
C THR A 298 -7.77 14.98 20.93
N TRP A 299 -8.24 14.60 22.11
CA TRP A 299 -8.11 15.40 23.33
C TRP A 299 -6.67 15.52 23.81
N HIS A 300 -5.83 14.52 23.53
CA HIS A 300 -4.38 14.61 23.75
C HIS A 300 -3.66 15.53 22.76
N ARG A 301 -4.30 15.79 21.61
CA ARG A 301 -3.79 16.68 20.55
C ARG A 301 -4.45 18.06 20.57
N THR A 302 -5.26 18.36 21.57
CA THR A 302 -6.06 19.59 21.66
C THR A 302 -5.71 20.32 22.95
N LYS A 303 -5.77 21.65 22.93
CA LYS A 303 -5.66 22.47 24.11
C LYS A 303 -6.83 22.18 25.04
N GLU A 304 -6.58 22.09 26.36
CA GLU A 304 -7.62 21.86 27.35
C GLU A 304 -8.73 22.93 27.23
N GLY A 305 -9.98 22.48 27.20
CA GLY A 305 -11.16 23.31 27.04
C GLY A 305 -11.47 23.81 25.64
N ASP A 306 -10.67 23.41 24.62
CA ASP A 306 -10.89 23.78 23.22
C ASP A 306 -11.59 22.67 22.45
N ASP A 307 -12.26 23.03 21.36
CA ASP A 307 -12.90 22.06 20.45
C ASP A 307 -11.83 21.46 19.49
N PRO A 308 -11.66 20.12 19.46
CA PRO A 308 -10.73 19.47 18.54
C PRO A 308 -10.92 19.86 17.06
N ARG A 309 -12.14 20.22 16.65
CA ARG A 309 -12.46 20.64 15.28
C ARG A 309 -11.83 21.97 14.85
N ASN A 310 -11.27 22.73 15.78
CA ASN A 310 -10.54 23.96 15.49
C ASN A 310 -9.12 23.70 14.97
N TRP A 311 -8.64 22.44 15.00
CA TRP A 311 -7.27 22.07 14.76
C TRP A 311 -7.18 20.98 13.68
N ASP A 312 -6.71 21.31 12.50
CA ASP A 312 -6.67 20.37 11.36
C ASP A 312 -5.56 19.30 11.48
N SER A 313 -4.52 19.53 12.30
CA SER A 313 -3.33 18.64 12.45
C SER A 313 -2.67 18.29 11.12
N LEU A 314 -2.31 19.33 10.34
CA LEU A 314 -1.65 19.15 9.04
C LEU A 314 -0.23 18.54 9.21
N PHE A 315 0.27 17.69 8.32
CA PHE A 315 -0.30 17.16 7.09
C PHE A 315 -0.60 15.67 7.26
N THR A 316 -1.67 15.36 7.96
CA THR A 316 -2.10 14.01 8.27
C THR A 316 -3.44 13.70 7.59
N SER A 317 -3.77 12.42 7.45
CA SER A 317 -5.04 11.90 6.91
C SER A 317 -5.46 12.56 5.60
N GLY A 318 -4.57 12.51 4.59
CA GLY A 318 -4.80 13.13 3.29
C GLY A 318 -3.83 12.65 2.23
N GLN A 319 -3.79 13.35 1.09
CA GLN A 319 -2.87 13.09 0.01
C GLN A 319 -1.89 14.25 -0.19
N ALA A 320 -0.59 13.95 -0.17
CA ALA A 320 0.50 14.90 -0.33
C ALA A 320 1.06 14.89 -1.75
N TYR A 321 1.33 16.06 -2.28
CA TYR A 321 1.97 16.30 -3.57
C TYR A 321 3.34 16.90 -3.30
N VAL A 322 4.39 16.11 -3.53
CA VAL A 322 5.77 16.43 -3.15
C VAL A 322 6.65 16.58 -4.39
N ASP A 323 7.37 17.68 -4.51
CA ASP A 323 8.32 17.93 -5.61
C ASP A 323 9.43 16.87 -5.59
N ALA A 324 9.61 16.14 -6.69
CA ALA A 324 10.59 15.07 -6.76
C ALA A 324 12.03 15.57 -6.61
N SER A 325 12.33 16.80 -7.04
CA SER A 325 13.69 17.35 -6.99
C SER A 325 14.14 17.75 -5.59
N SER A 326 13.21 18.30 -4.78
CA SER A 326 13.55 18.94 -3.50
C SER A 326 12.89 18.30 -2.28
N GLY A 327 11.88 17.45 -2.49
CA GLY A 327 11.03 16.97 -1.40
C GLY A 327 10.11 18.06 -0.82
N GLU A 328 9.96 19.22 -1.45
CA GLU A 328 9.06 20.28 -1.02
C GLU A 328 7.60 19.86 -1.18
N LEU A 329 6.78 20.11 -0.17
CA LEU A 329 5.33 19.88 -0.24
C LEU A 329 4.69 20.98 -1.11
N LYS A 330 4.22 20.61 -2.29
CA LYS A 330 3.60 21.53 -3.26
C LYS A 330 2.13 21.74 -2.99
N GLY A 331 1.40 20.67 -2.66
CA GLY A 331 -0.03 20.70 -2.36
C GLY A 331 -0.44 19.58 -1.44
N PHE A 332 -1.61 19.74 -0.83
CA PHE A 332 -2.19 18.78 0.09
C PHE A 332 -3.71 18.84 0.05
N TYR A 333 -4.36 17.68 0.02
CA TYR A 333 -5.79 17.60 0.25
C TYR A 333 -6.05 16.69 1.45
N GLN A 334 -6.65 17.23 2.51
CA GLN A 334 -6.94 16.51 3.73
C GLN A 334 -8.32 15.87 3.65
N HIS A 335 -8.37 14.54 3.74
CA HIS A 335 -9.61 13.76 3.71
C HIS A 335 -10.36 13.84 5.04
N THR A 336 -9.63 13.80 6.15
CA THR A 336 -10.19 13.80 7.50
C THR A 336 -9.41 14.77 8.40
N PRO A 337 -9.81 16.06 8.47
CA PRO A 337 -9.18 17.02 9.37
C PRO A 337 -9.25 16.58 10.83
N ASN A 338 -8.13 16.70 11.56
CA ASN A 338 -7.99 16.23 12.94
C ASN A 338 -8.61 14.84 13.16
N ASP A 339 -8.20 13.87 12.36
CA ASP A 339 -8.73 12.52 12.37
C ASP A 339 -8.73 11.90 13.78
N ALA A 340 -9.91 11.57 14.28
CA ALA A 340 -10.15 10.98 15.60
C ALA A 340 -10.36 9.48 15.57
N TRP A 341 -10.31 8.87 14.38
CA TRP A 341 -10.80 7.51 14.13
C TRP A 341 -9.77 6.60 13.49
N ASP A 342 -8.55 7.09 13.27
CA ASP A 342 -7.50 6.41 12.51
C ASP A 342 -7.95 6.08 11.07
N PHE A 343 -8.59 7.01 10.39
CA PHE A 343 -8.95 6.80 8.99
C PHE A 343 -7.75 6.89 8.06
N SER A 344 -6.70 7.62 8.46
CA SER A 344 -5.51 7.79 7.62
C SER A 344 -5.86 8.34 6.23
N GLY A 345 -4.90 8.52 5.36
CA GLY A 345 -5.09 8.85 3.95
C GLY A 345 -4.19 7.97 3.07
N ASN A 346 -3.80 6.80 3.58
CA ASN A 346 -2.68 6.03 3.01
C ASN A 346 -3.04 5.07 1.89
N ASN A 347 -4.30 4.85 1.55
CA ASN A 347 -4.60 4.02 0.39
C ASN A 347 -3.95 4.59 -0.88
N SER A 348 -3.62 3.75 -1.85
CA SER A 348 -2.95 4.19 -3.08
C SER A 348 -3.74 5.27 -3.80
N VAL A 349 -3.09 6.39 -4.10
CA VAL A 349 -3.66 7.46 -4.94
C VAL A 349 -3.48 7.07 -6.40
N VAL A 350 -4.56 6.96 -7.15
CA VAL A 350 -4.56 6.59 -8.57
C VAL A 350 -4.68 7.84 -9.42
N LEU A 351 -3.73 8.04 -10.34
CA LEU A 351 -3.79 9.14 -11.30
C LEU A 351 -4.53 8.70 -12.56
N PHE A 352 -5.49 9.52 -13.00
CA PHE A 352 -6.28 9.23 -14.19
C PHE A 352 -6.73 10.50 -14.89
N GLU A 353 -7.34 10.31 -16.07
CA GLU A 353 -7.83 11.40 -16.89
C GLU A 353 -9.22 11.04 -17.40
N TYR A 354 -10.11 12.02 -17.44
CA TYR A 354 -11.44 11.83 -18.00
C TYR A 354 -11.95 13.12 -18.66
N LYS A 355 -12.84 12.97 -19.62
CA LYS A 355 -13.58 14.12 -20.19
C LYS A 355 -14.72 14.48 -19.25
N ASP A 356 -14.72 15.71 -18.76
CA ASP A 356 -15.84 16.22 -17.97
C ASP A 356 -17.12 16.24 -18.82
N PRO A 357 -18.17 15.54 -18.41
CA PRO A 357 -19.40 15.41 -19.20
C PRO A 357 -20.12 16.75 -19.43
N LYS A 358 -19.89 17.76 -18.60
CA LYS A 358 -20.53 19.07 -18.70
C LYS A 358 -19.77 20.02 -19.62
N SER A 359 -18.46 20.09 -19.50
CA SER A 359 -17.63 21.05 -20.25
C SER A 359 -16.91 20.45 -21.46
N GLY A 360 -16.84 19.11 -21.56
CA GLY A 360 -16.05 18.39 -22.57
C GLY A 360 -14.54 18.50 -22.39
N LYS A 361 -14.06 19.21 -21.35
CA LYS A 361 -12.63 19.39 -21.08
C LYS A 361 -12.01 18.13 -20.52
N LEU A 362 -10.77 17.87 -20.91
CA LEU A 362 -9.95 16.83 -20.27
C LEU A 362 -9.56 17.29 -18.87
N ILE A 363 -9.94 16.50 -17.86
CA ILE A 363 -9.57 16.71 -16.45
C ILE A 363 -8.47 15.73 -16.11
N LYS A 364 -7.33 16.23 -15.62
CA LYS A 364 -6.28 15.45 -15.02
C LYS A 364 -6.56 15.35 -13.52
N ALA A 365 -6.94 14.17 -13.07
CA ALA A 365 -7.43 13.94 -11.72
C ALA A 365 -6.59 12.91 -10.97
N SER A 366 -6.73 12.91 -9.65
CA SER A 366 -6.37 11.80 -8.78
C SER A 366 -7.61 11.27 -8.08
N ALA A 367 -7.65 9.97 -7.87
CA ALA A 367 -8.70 9.28 -7.13
C ALA A 367 -8.13 8.57 -5.91
N HIS A 368 -8.92 8.55 -4.83
CA HIS A 368 -8.57 7.90 -3.58
C HIS A 368 -9.81 7.36 -2.90
N ALA A 369 -9.87 6.04 -2.67
CA ALA A 369 -10.85 5.45 -1.77
C ALA A 369 -10.25 5.44 -0.36
N ASP A 370 -10.88 6.11 0.58
CA ASP A 370 -10.33 6.35 1.91
C ASP A 370 -10.94 5.40 2.96
N ARG A 371 -10.21 5.11 4.04
CA ARG A 371 -10.73 4.35 5.20
C ARG A 371 -12.02 4.98 5.75
N ASN A 372 -12.17 6.30 5.65
CA ASN A 372 -13.34 7.05 6.12
C ASN A 372 -14.65 6.73 5.39
N GLY A 373 -14.60 5.91 4.34
CA GLY A 373 -15.75 5.42 3.59
C GLY A 373 -16.13 6.26 2.37
N PHE A 374 -15.38 7.33 2.07
CA PHE A 374 -15.60 8.16 0.90
C PHE A 374 -14.56 7.92 -0.19
N PHE A 375 -15.02 7.98 -1.44
CA PHE A 375 -14.19 7.99 -2.64
C PHE A 375 -14.04 9.43 -3.09
N PHE A 376 -12.79 9.90 -3.15
CA PHE A 376 -12.43 11.26 -3.50
C PHE A 376 -11.91 11.34 -4.92
N VAL A 377 -12.30 12.39 -5.64
CA VAL A 377 -11.69 12.81 -6.90
C VAL A 377 -11.21 14.23 -6.74
N THR A 378 -9.94 14.48 -7.02
CA THR A 378 -9.31 15.80 -6.90
C THR A 378 -8.61 16.21 -8.19
N ASP A 379 -8.51 17.52 -8.41
CA ASP A 379 -7.80 18.13 -9.54
C ASP A 379 -6.29 18.12 -9.24
N ARG A 380 -5.53 17.21 -9.88
CA ARG A 380 -4.09 17.05 -9.63
C ARG A 380 -3.26 18.23 -10.13
N GLU A 381 -3.71 18.94 -11.17
CA GLU A 381 -3.03 20.15 -11.67
C GLU A 381 -3.09 21.29 -10.65
N LYS A 382 -4.23 21.45 -9.99
CA LYS A 382 -4.38 22.43 -8.91
C LYS A 382 -3.52 22.05 -7.71
N LEU A 383 -3.50 20.77 -7.32
CA LEU A 383 -2.69 20.28 -6.19
C LEU A 383 -1.19 20.46 -6.47
N ALA A 384 -0.71 20.12 -7.65
CA ALA A 384 0.68 20.34 -8.04
C ALA A 384 1.09 21.84 -8.05
N LYS A 385 0.12 22.75 -8.11
CA LYS A 385 0.29 24.21 -8.05
C LYS A 385 -0.02 24.82 -6.66
N GLY A 386 -0.20 23.97 -5.65
CA GLY A 386 -0.37 24.37 -4.26
C GLY A 386 -1.82 24.61 -3.81
N ALA A 387 -2.82 24.08 -4.50
CA ALA A 387 -4.20 24.11 -3.99
C ALA A 387 -4.35 23.27 -2.71
N GLY A 388 -5.38 23.59 -1.93
CA GLY A 388 -5.72 22.85 -0.71
C GLY A 388 -4.82 23.11 0.49
N TYR A 389 -3.74 23.88 0.35
CA TYR A 389 -2.79 24.13 1.44
C TYR A 389 -2.44 25.60 1.62
N PRO A 390 -2.15 26.02 2.87
CA PRO A 390 -3.20 26.29 3.85
C PRO A 390 -4.04 27.45 3.29
N ASN A 391 -5.34 27.46 3.55
CA ASN A 391 -6.29 28.52 3.16
C ASN A 391 -6.39 28.82 1.65
N LYS A 392 -6.03 27.86 0.79
CA LYS A 392 -6.19 27.98 -0.67
C LYS A 392 -7.47 27.29 -1.15
N PRO A 393 -8.01 27.67 -2.33
CA PRO A 393 -9.17 27.01 -2.88
C PRO A 393 -8.99 25.50 -2.94
N THR A 394 -10.03 24.75 -2.62
CA THR A 394 -9.99 23.29 -2.66
C THR A 394 -9.73 22.77 -4.08
N SER A 395 -9.06 21.64 -4.15
CA SER A 395 -8.91 20.85 -5.38
C SER A 395 -9.99 19.79 -5.52
N LEU A 396 -10.90 19.64 -4.55
CA LEU A 396 -11.93 18.62 -4.55
C LEU A 396 -12.90 18.81 -5.72
N ILE A 397 -13.05 17.76 -6.53
CA ILE A 397 -14.02 17.67 -7.62
C ILE A 397 -15.26 16.92 -7.13
N GLY A 398 -15.08 15.84 -6.36
CA GLY A 398 -16.17 15.06 -5.80
C GLY A 398 -15.72 14.19 -4.65
N ALA A 399 -16.67 13.91 -3.75
CA ALA A 399 -16.50 12.95 -2.64
C ALA A 399 -17.82 12.20 -2.47
N TRP A 400 -17.80 10.89 -2.65
CA TRP A 400 -19.00 10.05 -2.61
C TRP A 400 -18.81 8.85 -1.69
N PRO A 401 -19.83 8.46 -0.91
CA PRO A 401 -19.75 7.25 -0.09
C PRO A 401 -19.61 6.02 -0.99
N PHE A 402 -18.66 5.16 -0.69
CA PHE A 402 -18.51 3.86 -1.34
C PHE A 402 -18.78 2.68 -0.39
N VAL A 403 -19.11 2.94 0.87
CA VAL A 403 -19.64 1.98 1.85
C VAL A 403 -20.94 2.50 2.44
N ASP A 404 -21.72 1.60 3.00
CA ASP A 404 -23.00 1.93 3.61
C ASP A 404 -22.83 2.34 5.08
N GLY A 405 -23.85 3.03 5.63
CA GLY A 405 -23.97 3.28 7.06
C GLY A 405 -22.92 4.22 7.67
N ILE A 406 -22.32 5.12 6.89
CA ILE A 406 -21.33 6.10 7.40
C ILE A 406 -21.96 6.98 8.47
N THR A 407 -21.35 7.02 9.66
CA THR A 407 -21.87 7.78 10.82
C THR A 407 -21.07 9.04 11.14
N TRP A 408 -19.80 9.14 10.75
CA TRP A 408 -18.93 10.27 11.15
C TRP A 408 -19.19 11.55 10.33
N ALA A 409 -19.59 11.42 9.06
CA ALA A 409 -19.89 12.53 8.16
C ALA A 409 -21.08 12.22 7.27
N SER A 410 -21.80 13.26 6.80
CA SER A 410 -22.89 13.13 5.81
C SER A 410 -22.44 13.39 4.39
N GLY A 411 -21.23 13.90 4.18
CA GLY A 411 -20.68 14.26 2.87
C GLY A 411 -19.59 15.32 3.03
N PHE A 412 -19.25 15.98 1.92
CA PHE A 412 -18.22 17.01 1.85
C PHE A 412 -18.77 18.29 1.19
N ASP A 413 -18.41 19.43 1.72
CA ASP A 413 -18.64 20.71 1.08
C ASP A 413 -17.64 20.91 -0.06
N LEU A 414 -18.09 20.88 -1.31
CA LEU A 414 -17.22 21.04 -2.48
C LEU A 414 -16.58 22.43 -2.61
N LYS A 415 -17.06 23.45 -1.88
CA LYS A 415 -16.45 24.79 -1.90
C LYS A 415 -15.24 24.88 -0.99
N THR A 416 -15.34 24.26 0.19
CA THR A 416 -14.27 24.28 1.21
C THR A 416 -13.39 23.03 1.16
N GLY A 417 -13.90 21.93 0.62
CA GLY A 417 -13.25 20.61 0.64
C GLY A 417 -13.33 19.91 1.99
N LYS A 418 -14.06 20.46 2.97
CA LYS A 418 -14.14 19.91 4.33
C LYS A 418 -15.33 18.95 4.49
N PRO A 419 -15.22 17.95 5.40
CA PRO A 419 -16.34 17.06 5.71
C PRO A 419 -17.45 17.82 6.45
N ILE A 420 -18.70 17.36 6.25
CA ILE A 420 -19.88 17.76 7.01
C ILE A 420 -20.06 16.73 8.13
N GLU A 421 -19.35 16.93 9.25
CA GLU A 421 -19.32 15.99 10.38
C GLU A 421 -20.69 15.85 11.05
N LYS A 422 -20.98 14.64 11.56
CA LYS A 422 -22.20 14.30 12.32
C LYS A 422 -22.01 14.33 13.84
N GLY A 423 -20.82 14.64 14.34
CA GLY A 423 -20.56 14.88 15.77
C GLY A 423 -20.34 13.62 16.62
N ASN A 424 -19.98 12.47 16.04
CA ASN A 424 -19.64 11.24 16.77
C ASN A 424 -18.13 11.07 17.00
N ARG A 425 -17.42 12.15 17.30
CA ARG A 425 -16.08 12.07 17.87
C ARG A 425 -16.16 11.49 19.30
N PRO A 426 -15.25 10.56 19.68
CA PRO A 426 -15.22 10.06 21.04
C PRO A 426 -15.03 11.22 22.04
N PRO A 427 -15.88 11.37 23.07
CA PRO A 427 -15.75 12.45 24.04
C PRO A 427 -14.54 12.24 24.95
N ALA A 428 -14.03 13.33 25.52
CA ALA A 428 -13.00 13.27 26.55
C ALA A 428 -13.48 12.44 27.76
N PRO A 429 -12.57 11.75 28.47
CA PRO A 429 -12.89 11.18 29.78
C PRO A 429 -13.39 12.28 30.73
N LYS A 430 -14.44 12.00 31.51
CA LYS A 430 -14.91 12.87 32.57
C LYS A 430 -13.83 13.01 33.65
N ALA A 431 -13.88 14.11 34.41
CA ALA A 431 -12.93 14.35 35.50
C ALA A 431 -12.88 13.14 36.45
N GLY A 432 -11.68 12.58 36.66
CA GLY A 432 -11.44 11.41 37.50
C GLY A 432 -11.72 10.05 36.84
N ALA A 433 -12.25 10.01 35.61
CA ALA A 433 -12.44 8.77 34.86
C ALA A 433 -11.21 8.46 33.99
N ASP A 434 -10.94 7.16 33.79
CA ASP A 434 -9.88 6.69 32.90
C ASP A 434 -10.36 6.47 31.46
N LYS A 435 -11.67 6.45 31.26
CA LYS A 435 -12.36 6.15 30.00
C LYS A 435 -13.48 7.16 29.72
N GLY A 436 -13.58 7.60 28.46
CA GLY A 436 -14.69 8.40 27.96
C GLY A 436 -15.93 7.56 27.64
N ASP A 437 -17.06 8.23 27.40
CA ASP A 437 -18.29 7.59 26.97
C ASP A 437 -18.08 6.93 25.59
N THR A 438 -18.70 5.78 25.37
CA THR A 438 -18.60 5.03 24.11
C THR A 438 -19.47 5.67 23.04
N VAL A 439 -18.95 5.80 21.84
CA VAL A 439 -19.67 6.19 20.62
C VAL A 439 -19.65 5.07 19.59
N TYR A 440 -20.69 5.00 18.77
CA TYR A 440 -20.75 4.08 17.62
C TYR A 440 -20.27 4.80 16.36
N VAL A 441 -19.31 4.19 15.66
CA VAL A 441 -18.69 4.74 14.45
C VAL A 441 -18.68 3.71 13.32
N SER A 442 -19.11 4.12 12.14
CA SER A 442 -19.01 3.37 10.90
C SER A 442 -18.47 4.30 9.80
N PRO A 443 -17.47 3.86 9.02
CA PRO A 443 -16.66 2.64 9.20
C PRO A 443 -15.76 2.71 10.44
N PRO A 444 -15.17 1.56 10.87
CA PRO A 444 -14.21 1.53 11.97
C PRO A 444 -12.82 2.02 11.53
N PHE A 445 -11.84 2.01 12.44
CA PHE A 445 -10.45 2.35 12.12
C PHE A 445 -9.82 1.44 11.03
N LEU A 446 -10.30 0.20 10.89
CA LEU A 446 -9.90 -0.66 9.76
C LEU A 446 -10.44 -0.17 8.41
N GLY A 447 -11.39 0.76 8.43
CA GLY A 447 -11.86 1.52 7.28
C GLY A 447 -12.89 0.83 6.40
N GLY A 448 -13.57 1.61 5.58
CA GLY A 448 -14.40 1.11 4.47
C GLY A 448 -13.57 0.39 3.40
N THR A 449 -12.31 0.74 3.27
CA THR A 449 -11.18 0.02 2.64
C THR A 449 -9.94 0.30 3.50
N ASN A 450 -8.78 -0.29 3.17
CA ASN A 450 -7.56 -0.06 3.93
C ASN A 450 -6.36 0.07 2.97
N TRP A 451 -5.30 -0.72 3.18
CA TRP A 451 -4.11 -0.71 2.32
C TRP A 451 -4.38 -1.28 0.91
N MET A 452 -5.41 -2.09 0.75
CA MET A 452 -5.72 -2.81 -0.48
C MET A 452 -5.91 -1.84 -1.65
N PRO A 453 -5.05 -1.88 -2.67
CA PRO A 453 -5.15 -0.94 -3.77
C PRO A 453 -6.36 -1.26 -4.67
N MET A 454 -7.10 -0.23 -5.01
CA MET A 454 -8.11 -0.27 -6.07
C MET A 454 -7.45 -0.25 -7.45
N SER A 455 -8.19 -0.65 -8.49
CA SER A 455 -7.77 -0.53 -9.89
C SER A 455 -8.72 0.35 -10.69
N TYR A 456 -8.22 0.91 -11.80
CA TYR A 456 -8.99 1.68 -12.77
C TYR A 456 -8.88 1.04 -14.15
N SER A 457 -10.01 0.75 -14.79
CA SER A 457 -10.01 0.23 -16.16
C SER A 457 -10.23 1.35 -17.16
N GLN A 458 -9.29 1.51 -18.07
CA GLN A 458 -9.39 2.46 -19.18
C GLN A 458 -10.51 2.11 -20.17
N GLN A 459 -10.96 0.84 -20.21
CA GLN A 459 -12.04 0.40 -21.10
C GLN A 459 -13.42 0.70 -20.55
N THR A 460 -13.62 0.51 -19.24
CA THR A 460 -14.92 0.76 -18.59
C THR A 460 -15.03 2.15 -17.98
N GLU A 461 -13.89 2.83 -17.79
CA GLU A 461 -13.75 4.09 -17.07
C GLU A 461 -14.27 4.01 -15.62
N LEU A 462 -14.21 2.81 -15.00
CA LEU A 462 -14.65 2.55 -13.63
C LEU A 462 -13.48 2.27 -12.71
N PHE A 463 -13.63 2.63 -11.44
CA PHE A 463 -12.80 2.18 -10.34
C PHE A 463 -13.38 0.93 -9.70
N TYR A 464 -12.52 -0.01 -9.30
CA TYR A 464 -12.89 -1.25 -8.63
C TYR A 464 -12.30 -1.25 -7.23
N ILE A 465 -13.18 -1.18 -6.24
CA ILE A 465 -12.81 -0.91 -4.84
C ILE A 465 -13.14 -2.13 -3.99
N PRO A 466 -12.16 -2.75 -3.32
CA PRO A 466 -12.43 -3.71 -2.26
C PRO A 466 -12.94 -2.96 -1.03
N ALA A 467 -14.23 -3.09 -0.74
CA ALA A 467 -14.92 -2.38 0.31
C ALA A 467 -15.36 -3.33 1.44
N ASN A 468 -15.50 -2.79 2.67
CA ASN A 468 -15.91 -3.55 3.85
C ASN A 468 -16.98 -2.79 4.63
N HIS A 469 -18.04 -3.52 5.06
CA HIS A 469 -19.19 -3.01 5.79
C HIS A 469 -19.13 -3.46 7.25
N TRP A 470 -18.52 -2.66 8.08
CA TRP A 470 -18.34 -2.86 9.50
C TRP A 470 -18.33 -1.55 10.27
N ALA A 471 -18.38 -1.65 11.59
CA ALA A 471 -18.43 -0.52 12.49
C ALA A 471 -17.61 -0.82 13.75
N MET A 472 -17.54 0.13 14.66
CA MET A 472 -16.92 -0.04 15.97
C MET A 472 -17.70 0.69 17.06
N ASP A 473 -17.69 0.10 18.27
CA ASP A 473 -17.81 0.88 19.50
C ASP A 473 -16.43 1.48 19.79
N TYR A 474 -16.39 2.76 20.15
CA TYR A 474 -15.16 3.52 20.24
C TYR A 474 -15.18 4.49 21.42
N TRP A 475 -14.09 4.58 22.18
CA TRP A 475 -14.02 5.42 23.36
C TRP A 475 -12.60 5.93 23.60
N THR A 476 -12.46 7.11 24.23
CA THR A 476 -11.17 7.65 24.64
C THR A 476 -10.66 6.99 25.91
N GLU A 477 -9.35 6.87 26.05
CA GLU A 477 -8.66 6.38 27.23
C GLU A 477 -7.55 7.38 27.63
N LYS A 478 -7.18 7.40 28.90
CA LYS A 478 -6.00 8.13 29.35
C LYS A 478 -4.76 7.56 28.69
N LEU A 479 -3.83 8.44 28.34
CA LEU A 479 -2.62 8.08 27.63
C LEU A 479 -1.42 8.83 28.20
N THR A 480 -0.30 8.13 28.25
CA THR A 480 1.03 8.71 28.49
C THR A 480 1.97 8.18 27.43
N TYR A 481 2.70 9.07 26.75
CA TYR A 481 3.68 8.66 25.77
C TYR A 481 4.78 7.80 26.39
N LYS A 482 5.07 6.68 25.75
CA LYS A 482 6.21 5.83 26.06
C LYS A 482 6.80 5.31 24.75
N ALA A 483 8.06 5.66 24.48
CA ALA A 483 8.75 5.26 23.27
C ALA A 483 8.68 3.74 23.03
N GLY A 484 8.33 3.33 21.81
CA GLY A 484 8.19 1.92 21.42
C GLY A 484 6.96 1.20 21.98
N SER A 485 6.01 1.94 22.56
CA SER A 485 4.70 1.43 22.99
C SER A 485 3.60 2.05 22.16
N ALA A 486 2.45 1.36 22.07
CA ALA A 486 1.30 1.87 21.36
C ALA A 486 0.85 3.23 21.94
N TYR A 487 0.71 4.22 21.07
CA TYR A 487 0.34 5.61 21.41
C TYR A 487 -1.01 5.96 20.78
N LEU A 488 -2.07 5.25 21.21
CA LEU A 488 -3.41 5.39 20.66
C LEU A 488 -4.31 6.29 21.50
N GLY A 489 -4.43 6.01 22.80
CA GLY A 489 -5.33 6.69 23.73
C GLY A 489 -6.81 6.41 23.44
N GLN A 490 -7.08 5.29 22.80
CA GLN A 490 -8.41 4.85 22.37
C GLN A 490 -8.60 3.36 22.62
N GLY A 491 -9.81 2.97 23.04
CA GLY A 491 -10.26 1.59 23.04
C GLY A 491 -11.37 1.40 22.01
N PHE A 492 -11.51 0.18 21.49
CA PHE A 492 -12.45 -0.11 20.42
C PHE A 492 -12.97 -1.56 20.48
N ARG A 493 -14.12 -1.77 19.84
CA ARG A 493 -14.67 -3.09 19.54
C ARG A 493 -15.25 -3.08 18.13
N ILE A 494 -14.67 -3.86 17.22
CA ILE A 494 -15.15 -3.98 15.83
C ILE A 494 -16.40 -4.85 15.80
N LYS A 495 -17.39 -4.47 14.97
CA LYS A 495 -18.66 -5.15 14.79
C LYS A 495 -19.01 -5.26 13.31
N ARG A 496 -19.72 -6.30 12.92
CA ARG A 496 -20.32 -6.40 11.59
C ARG A 496 -21.48 -5.42 11.42
N LEU A 497 -21.66 -4.90 10.22
CA LEU A 497 -22.82 -4.09 9.85
C LEU A 497 -23.98 -4.99 9.35
N TYR A 498 -23.64 -6.09 8.67
CA TYR A 498 -24.57 -7.07 8.11
C TYR A 498 -24.23 -8.50 8.56
N ASP A 499 -25.24 -9.37 8.63
CA ASP A 499 -25.07 -10.76 9.03
C ASP A 499 -24.59 -11.64 7.87
N ASP A 500 -24.99 -11.33 6.63
CA ASP A 500 -24.75 -12.12 5.43
C ASP A 500 -23.41 -11.83 4.74
N HIS A 501 -22.85 -10.63 4.89
CA HIS A 501 -21.60 -10.24 4.27
C HIS A 501 -20.86 -9.16 5.06
N VAL A 502 -19.55 -9.05 4.81
CA VAL A 502 -18.70 -7.96 5.28
C VAL A 502 -18.04 -7.26 4.10
N GLY A 503 -17.43 -8.04 3.20
CA GLY A 503 -16.78 -7.52 2.01
C GLY A 503 -17.76 -7.23 0.88
N THR A 504 -17.48 -6.21 0.09
CA THR A 504 -18.09 -5.98 -1.21
C THR A 504 -17.05 -5.50 -2.20
N LEU A 505 -17.05 -6.09 -3.39
CA LEU A 505 -16.29 -5.57 -4.51
C LEU A 505 -17.20 -4.61 -5.28
N ARG A 506 -16.87 -3.32 -5.31
CA ARG A 506 -17.71 -2.27 -5.92
C ARG A 506 -17.05 -1.65 -7.14
N ALA A 507 -17.80 -1.54 -8.24
CA ALA A 507 -17.41 -0.74 -9.39
C ALA A 507 -18.08 0.65 -9.31
N LEU A 508 -17.26 1.70 -9.34
CA LEU A 508 -17.69 3.08 -9.13
C LEU A 508 -17.30 3.96 -10.33
N ASP A 509 -18.25 4.75 -10.81
CA ASP A 509 -18.01 5.78 -11.82
C ASP A 509 -17.41 7.05 -11.17
N PRO A 510 -16.17 7.42 -11.47
CA PRO A 510 -15.49 8.56 -10.84
C PRO A 510 -16.07 9.93 -11.23
N LYS A 511 -16.92 10.00 -12.25
CA LYS A 511 -17.55 11.24 -12.72
C LYS A 511 -18.81 11.60 -11.93
N THR A 512 -19.45 10.58 -11.35
CA THR A 512 -20.77 10.72 -10.69
C THR A 512 -20.80 10.15 -9.27
N GLY A 513 -19.82 9.31 -8.88
CA GLY A 513 -19.83 8.56 -7.64
C GLY A 513 -20.82 7.39 -7.61
N LYS A 514 -21.48 7.09 -8.75
CA LYS A 514 -22.46 6.01 -8.85
C LYS A 514 -21.77 4.65 -8.75
N ILE A 515 -22.24 3.79 -7.85
CA ILE A 515 -21.91 2.37 -7.84
C ILE A 515 -22.68 1.72 -9.01
N VAL A 516 -21.93 1.20 -10.00
CA VAL A 516 -22.47 0.61 -11.21
C VAL A 516 -22.89 -0.84 -10.95
N TRP A 517 -22.06 -1.57 -10.21
CA TRP A 517 -22.36 -2.91 -9.73
C TRP A 517 -21.60 -3.21 -8.43
N GLU A 518 -22.06 -4.22 -7.70
CA GLU A 518 -21.39 -4.75 -6.53
C GLU A 518 -21.46 -6.28 -6.49
N HIS A 519 -20.46 -6.90 -5.86
CA HIS A 519 -20.42 -8.31 -5.55
C HIS A 519 -20.11 -8.50 -4.06
N LYS A 520 -20.99 -9.22 -3.34
CA LYS A 520 -20.89 -9.41 -1.89
C LYS A 520 -20.02 -10.61 -1.53
N GLU A 521 -19.21 -10.45 -0.48
CA GLU A 521 -18.35 -11.49 0.09
C GLU A 521 -18.64 -11.65 1.59
N LYS A 522 -18.71 -12.89 2.04
CA LYS A 522 -18.97 -13.19 3.45
C LYS A 522 -17.89 -12.64 4.37
N PHE A 523 -16.62 -12.74 3.93
CA PHE A 523 -15.44 -12.32 4.67
C PHE A 523 -15.01 -10.91 4.27
N PRO A 524 -14.23 -10.20 5.11
CA PRO A 524 -13.63 -8.93 4.71
C PRO A 524 -12.78 -9.11 3.45
N LEU A 525 -12.88 -8.19 2.50
CA LEU A 525 -11.94 -8.09 1.39
C LEU A 525 -10.67 -7.41 1.89
N TRP A 526 -9.53 -8.12 1.77
CA TRP A 526 -8.23 -7.62 2.23
C TRP A 526 -7.15 -7.75 1.15
N ALA A 527 -7.55 -8.02 -0.09
CA ALA A 527 -6.69 -8.09 -1.28
C ALA A 527 -6.91 -6.89 -2.20
N GLY A 528 -5.87 -6.50 -2.94
CA GLY A 528 -5.98 -5.51 -3.99
C GLY A 528 -6.66 -6.05 -5.25
N THR A 529 -6.93 -5.15 -6.19
CA THR A 529 -7.56 -5.47 -7.48
C THR A 529 -6.61 -5.19 -8.64
N MET A 530 -6.83 -5.87 -9.77
CA MET A 530 -6.16 -5.64 -11.05
C MET A 530 -7.13 -5.86 -12.19
N THR A 531 -7.12 -4.97 -13.18
CA THR A 531 -7.93 -5.11 -14.39
C THR A 531 -7.07 -5.36 -15.64
N THR A 532 -7.66 -5.96 -16.67
CA THR A 532 -6.97 -6.23 -17.93
C THR A 532 -7.78 -5.79 -19.15
N ALA A 533 -7.09 -5.56 -20.26
CA ALA A 533 -7.73 -5.30 -21.56
C ALA A 533 -8.55 -6.49 -22.08
N GLY A 534 -8.40 -7.68 -21.49
CA GLY A 534 -9.30 -8.83 -21.69
C GLY A 534 -10.68 -8.67 -21.07
N GLY A 535 -10.98 -7.53 -20.44
CA GLY A 535 -12.25 -7.22 -19.79
C GLY A 535 -12.42 -7.87 -18.42
N LEU A 536 -11.34 -8.28 -17.79
CA LEU A 536 -11.34 -8.99 -16.51
C LEU A 536 -10.93 -8.10 -15.35
N LEU A 537 -11.47 -8.42 -14.19
CA LEU A 537 -11.06 -7.93 -12.89
C LEU A 537 -10.63 -9.12 -12.02
N PHE A 538 -9.40 -9.09 -11.51
CA PHE A 538 -8.86 -10.10 -10.59
C PHE A 538 -8.74 -9.54 -9.18
N THR A 539 -9.02 -10.38 -8.17
CA THR A 539 -8.79 -10.09 -6.75
C THR A 539 -8.67 -11.39 -5.95
N GLY A 540 -8.39 -11.26 -4.65
CA GLY A 540 -8.40 -12.36 -3.70
C GLY A 540 -9.45 -12.19 -2.61
N THR A 541 -9.77 -13.26 -1.89
CA THR A 541 -10.67 -13.23 -0.73
C THR A 541 -10.00 -13.80 0.51
N SER A 542 -10.40 -13.33 1.69
CA SER A 542 -9.81 -13.76 2.96
C SER A 542 -10.02 -15.24 3.26
N ASP A 543 -11.03 -15.89 2.67
CA ASP A 543 -11.26 -17.33 2.78
C ASP A 543 -10.50 -18.19 1.74
N GLY A 544 -9.59 -17.55 0.98
CA GLY A 544 -8.58 -18.23 0.20
C GLY A 544 -8.86 -18.40 -1.28
N TYR A 545 -9.84 -17.71 -1.85
CA TYR A 545 -10.07 -17.77 -3.28
C TYR A 545 -9.33 -16.66 -4.03
N VAL A 546 -8.74 -17.04 -5.15
CA VAL A 546 -8.43 -16.11 -6.25
C VAL A 546 -9.66 -16.10 -7.15
N LYS A 547 -10.15 -14.92 -7.51
CA LYS A 547 -11.37 -14.75 -8.32
C LYS A 547 -11.13 -13.87 -9.53
N ALA A 548 -11.85 -14.16 -10.61
CA ALA A 548 -11.94 -13.33 -11.80
C ALA A 548 -13.39 -12.97 -12.10
N PHE A 549 -13.62 -11.71 -12.42
CA PHE A 549 -14.93 -11.14 -12.72
C PHE A 549 -14.94 -10.49 -14.10
N ASP A 550 -16.12 -10.43 -14.76
CA ASP A 550 -16.35 -9.51 -15.85
C ASP A 550 -16.37 -8.08 -15.30
N ALA A 551 -15.40 -7.27 -15.69
CA ALA A 551 -15.23 -5.91 -15.20
C ALA A 551 -16.43 -4.99 -15.47
N ARG A 552 -17.26 -5.30 -16.48
CA ARG A 552 -18.42 -4.47 -16.88
C ARG A 552 -19.63 -4.64 -15.98
N ASN A 553 -19.83 -5.82 -15.37
CA ASN A 553 -21.06 -6.18 -14.67
C ASN A 553 -20.89 -6.93 -13.36
N GLY A 554 -19.64 -7.25 -12.95
CA GLY A 554 -19.35 -7.93 -11.68
C GLY A 554 -19.71 -9.41 -11.65
N LYS A 555 -20.02 -10.04 -12.80
CA LYS A 555 -20.26 -11.50 -12.84
C LYS A 555 -18.98 -12.25 -12.52
N GLU A 556 -19.00 -13.12 -11.48
CA GLU A 556 -17.91 -14.07 -11.20
C GLU A 556 -17.81 -15.06 -12.37
N LEU A 557 -16.65 -15.13 -13.00
CA LEU A 557 -16.38 -15.99 -14.16
C LEU A 557 -15.49 -17.18 -13.79
N TRP A 558 -14.64 -17.03 -12.78
CA TRP A 558 -13.69 -18.06 -12.36
C TRP A 558 -13.26 -17.84 -10.91
N LYS A 559 -12.97 -18.94 -10.22
CA LYS A 559 -12.35 -18.94 -8.90
C LYS A 559 -11.48 -20.16 -8.67
N PHE A 560 -10.47 -20.02 -7.82
CA PHE A 560 -9.58 -21.09 -7.40
C PHE A 560 -9.24 -20.98 -5.92
N GLN A 561 -9.36 -22.09 -5.16
CA GLN A 561 -9.01 -22.14 -3.73
C GLN A 561 -7.53 -22.45 -3.55
N THR A 562 -6.80 -21.59 -2.82
CA THR A 562 -5.35 -21.68 -2.61
C THR A 562 -4.93 -22.35 -1.32
N GLY A 563 -5.89 -22.62 -0.40
CA GLY A 563 -5.65 -23.23 0.91
C GLY A 563 -5.32 -22.26 2.04
N SER A 564 -5.04 -20.99 1.76
CA SER A 564 -4.87 -19.92 2.74
C SER A 564 -5.51 -18.63 2.22
N GLY A 565 -5.80 -17.68 3.12
CA GLY A 565 -6.40 -16.41 2.71
C GLY A 565 -5.56 -15.67 1.67
N VAL A 566 -6.21 -15.13 0.64
CA VAL A 566 -5.56 -14.32 -0.40
C VAL A 566 -5.73 -12.86 -0.04
N VAL A 567 -4.65 -12.26 0.46
CA VAL A 567 -4.61 -10.87 0.96
C VAL A 567 -3.52 -10.04 0.26
N SER A 568 -3.19 -10.38 -0.97
CA SER A 568 -2.15 -9.74 -1.78
C SER A 568 -2.71 -9.03 -3.02
N VAL A 569 -1.84 -8.58 -3.91
CA VAL A 569 -2.22 -7.88 -5.13
C VAL A 569 -1.91 -8.77 -6.35
N PRO A 570 -2.88 -9.05 -7.24
CA PRO A 570 -2.64 -9.82 -8.44
C PRO A 570 -1.80 -9.05 -9.46
N ILE A 571 -1.03 -9.80 -10.25
CA ILE A 571 -0.25 -9.31 -11.41
C ILE A 571 -0.51 -10.19 -12.63
N THR A 572 -0.19 -9.69 -13.82
CA THR A 572 -0.24 -10.48 -15.07
C THR A 572 0.87 -10.05 -16.03
N TRP A 573 1.44 -11.02 -16.73
CA TRP A 573 2.51 -10.81 -17.69
C TRP A 573 2.42 -11.84 -18.81
N GLU A 574 3.16 -11.61 -19.89
CA GLU A 574 3.30 -12.52 -21.01
C GLU A 574 4.74 -13.06 -21.14
N MET A 575 4.90 -14.32 -21.40
CA MET A 575 6.18 -14.95 -21.66
C MET A 575 5.99 -16.10 -22.66
N ASP A 576 6.85 -16.18 -23.69
CA ASP A 576 6.78 -17.19 -24.75
C ASP A 576 5.41 -17.29 -25.44
N GLY A 577 4.73 -16.15 -25.60
CA GLY A 577 3.40 -16.07 -26.17
C GLY A 577 2.29 -16.68 -25.30
N GLU A 578 2.52 -16.90 -24.00
CA GLU A 578 1.51 -17.29 -23.00
C GLU A 578 1.30 -16.16 -21.99
N GLN A 579 0.06 -15.89 -21.66
CA GLN A 579 -0.28 -14.96 -20.57
C GLN A 579 -0.40 -15.72 -19.26
N PHE A 580 0.17 -15.14 -18.20
CA PHE A 580 0.14 -15.66 -16.84
C PHE A 580 -0.56 -14.66 -15.91
N VAL A 581 -1.18 -15.20 -14.86
CA VAL A 581 -1.71 -14.42 -13.73
C VAL A 581 -1.06 -14.94 -12.46
N GLY A 582 -0.49 -14.06 -11.66
CA GLY A 582 0.19 -14.40 -10.40
C GLY A 582 -0.37 -13.67 -9.21
N ILE A 583 -0.44 -14.36 -8.05
CA ILE A 583 -0.89 -13.80 -6.78
C ILE A 583 -0.31 -14.57 -5.61
N GLN A 584 -0.03 -13.87 -4.50
CA GLN A 584 0.34 -14.54 -3.24
C GLN A 584 -0.90 -15.00 -2.47
N SER A 585 -0.74 -16.06 -1.70
CA SER A 585 -1.70 -16.55 -0.70
C SER A 585 -1.00 -16.72 0.64
N GLY A 586 -1.60 -16.25 1.71
CA GLY A 586 -1.07 -16.34 3.07
C GLY A 586 -1.79 -15.35 3.99
N TYR A 587 -2.77 -15.86 4.76
CA TYR A 587 -3.62 -15.04 5.63
C TYR A 587 -2.84 -14.39 6.77
N GLY A 588 -3.19 -13.16 7.09
CA GLY A 588 -2.58 -12.33 8.14
C GLY A 588 -2.94 -10.86 7.95
N GLY A 589 -2.11 -9.96 8.47
CA GLY A 589 -2.37 -8.53 8.47
C GLY A 589 -3.25 -8.08 9.63
N ALA A 590 -3.84 -6.91 9.54
CA ALA A 590 -4.54 -6.26 10.65
C ALA A 590 -5.85 -6.97 11.07
N VAL A 591 -6.57 -7.65 10.15
CA VAL A 591 -7.87 -8.26 10.46
C VAL A 591 -7.79 -9.33 11.54
N PRO A 592 -6.90 -10.35 11.48
CA PRO A 592 -6.80 -11.35 12.54
C PRO A 592 -6.27 -10.79 13.86
N LEU A 593 -5.58 -9.66 13.86
CA LEU A 593 -5.03 -9.04 15.07
C LEU A 593 -6.03 -8.11 15.78
N TRP A 594 -6.81 -7.36 15.01
CA TRP A 594 -7.57 -6.19 15.50
C TRP A 594 -9.06 -6.24 15.15
N GLY A 595 -9.48 -7.20 14.31
CA GLY A 595 -10.79 -7.22 13.68
C GLY A 595 -11.97 -7.58 14.58
N GLY A 596 -11.79 -7.85 15.88
CA GLY A 596 -12.88 -8.21 16.78
C GLY A 596 -13.74 -9.38 16.26
N ASP A 597 -15.04 -9.16 16.00
CA ASP A 597 -15.94 -10.18 15.44
C ASP A 597 -15.45 -10.72 14.08
N MET A 598 -14.67 -9.93 13.33
CA MET A 598 -14.06 -10.38 12.07
C MET A 598 -12.89 -11.30 12.29
N ALA A 599 -12.10 -11.10 13.34
CA ALA A 599 -11.05 -12.03 13.73
C ALA A 599 -11.64 -13.39 14.10
N GLU A 600 -12.78 -13.43 14.81
CA GLU A 600 -13.52 -14.66 15.10
C GLU A 600 -14.04 -15.34 13.82
N LEU A 601 -14.63 -14.56 12.89
CA LEU A 601 -15.13 -15.09 11.61
C LEU A 601 -14.02 -15.76 10.80
N THR A 602 -12.79 -15.25 10.87
CA THR A 602 -11.66 -15.74 10.09
C THR A 602 -10.77 -16.76 10.82
N LYS A 603 -11.11 -17.18 12.05
CA LYS A 603 -10.35 -18.20 12.82
C LYS A 603 -10.16 -19.53 12.09
N GLN A 604 -11.10 -19.89 11.23
CA GLN A 604 -11.01 -21.11 10.42
C GLN A 604 -10.13 -20.97 9.17
N VAL A 605 -9.66 -19.74 8.86
CA VAL A 605 -8.77 -19.51 7.72
C VAL A 605 -7.35 -19.92 8.11
N THR A 606 -6.79 -20.84 7.38
CA THR A 606 -5.43 -21.35 7.62
C THR A 606 -4.39 -20.29 7.24
N GLN A 607 -3.39 -20.12 8.12
CA GLN A 607 -2.19 -19.36 7.76
C GLN A 607 -1.37 -20.14 6.74
N GLY A 608 -0.57 -19.42 5.94
CA GLY A 608 0.30 -20.01 4.95
C GLY A 608 1.09 -18.94 4.23
N GLY A 609 1.90 -19.35 3.27
CA GLY A 609 2.67 -18.44 2.43
C GLY A 609 3.07 -19.13 1.14
N SER A 610 2.45 -18.74 0.04
CA SER A 610 2.75 -19.28 -1.29
C SER A 610 2.50 -18.27 -2.39
N MET A 611 3.25 -18.40 -3.49
CA MET A 611 2.95 -17.76 -4.77
C MET A 611 2.22 -18.77 -5.65
N TRP A 612 1.11 -18.34 -6.25
CA TRP A 612 0.34 -19.10 -7.23
C TRP A 612 0.42 -18.42 -8.58
N VAL A 613 0.63 -19.21 -9.63
CA VAL A 613 0.64 -18.72 -11.01
C VAL A 613 -0.29 -19.57 -11.85
N PHE A 614 -1.15 -18.90 -12.62
CA PHE A 614 -2.17 -19.50 -13.48
C PHE A 614 -1.94 -19.17 -14.95
N LYS A 615 -2.40 -20.04 -15.83
CA LYS A 615 -2.40 -19.86 -17.29
C LYS A 615 -3.51 -20.65 -17.97
N LEU A 616 -3.74 -20.37 -19.23
CA LEU A 616 -4.62 -21.22 -20.05
C LEU A 616 -3.96 -22.57 -20.40
N PRO A 617 -4.72 -23.68 -20.48
CA PRO A 617 -4.22 -24.96 -20.97
C PRO A 617 -3.70 -24.84 -22.40
N LYS A 618 -2.73 -25.70 -22.75
CA LYS A 618 -2.15 -25.72 -24.12
C LYS A 618 -3.19 -25.98 -25.23
N SER A 619 -4.24 -26.74 -24.92
CA SER A 619 -5.35 -27.04 -25.83
C SER A 619 -6.19 -25.85 -26.26
N LEU A 620 -6.11 -24.70 -25.55
CA LEU A 620 -6.86 -23.48 -25.85
C LEU A 620 -5.95 -22.38 -26.42
N LYS A 621 -4.78 -22.73 -26.93
CA LYS A 621 -3.78 -21.74 -27.42
C LYS A 621 -4.06 -21.19 -28.82
N ASN A 622 -5.13 -21.60 -29.51
CA ASN A 622 -5.47 -21.14 -30.84
C ASN A 622 -6.53 -20.05 -30.84
#